data_ba9e5830649e76b3c4c258e0c44b40e8
#
_entry.id   ba9e5830649e76b3c4c258e0c44b40e8
#
_cell.length_a   1.000
_cell.length_b   1.000
_cell.length_c   1.000
_cell.angle_alpha   90.00
_cell.angle_beta   90.00
_cell.angle_gamma   90.00
#
_symmetry.space_group_name_H-M   'P 1'
#
loop_
_entity.id
_entity.type
_entity.pdbx_description
1 polymer ?
#
loop_
_entity_poly.entity_id
_entity_poly.type
_entity_poly.pdbx_seq_one_letter_code
_entity_poly.pdbx_strand_id
1 'polypeptide(L)'
;MSKKTLIYTEGESDKNFLSWCLDVWKNEDHFDQAHFDIIHVEGKDKLFSDEFCKRIENILKNKNQEYRQVCVIFDADIKKENQESDAGFDNKLKHIREKFKEKGTDFPKEQIFLFPNNQDDGDLETLLLEIAKHDEFLKCFESYLECIKSKEHHEPIKNIRKNMLYAYLEVFELQKFFQYKWDTNNKKQEKCLIDDKGKIKEKNKEEYEKLKEVIDFNSKSLIPLKNFLGQFAENKQKTKLKIF
;
A
#
# COMPACT_ATOMS: atom_id res chain seq x y z
N MET A 1 -2.59 7.95 -26.75
CA MET A 1 -1.98 7.48 -25.49
C MET A 1 -2.95 6.52 -24.84
N SER A 2 -2.47 5.39 -24.31
CA SER A 2 -3.31 4.49 -23.55
C SER A 2 -3.73 5.16 -22.23
N LYS A 3 -4.99 4.97 -21.82
CA LYS A 3 -5.47 5.51 -20.55
C LYS A 3 -4.87 4.73 -19.40
N LYS A 4 -4.48 5.43 -18.34
CA LYS A 4 -3.89 4.85 -17.15
C LYS A 4 -4.92 4.27 -16.16
N THR A 5 -4.44 3.53 -15.17
CA THR A 5 -5.19 3.16 -13.97
C THR A 5 -4.80 4.12 -12.84
N LEU A 6 -5.78 4.73 -12.21
CA LEU A 6 -5.58 5.57 -11.04
C LEU A 6 -5.68 4.72 -9.77
N ILE A 7 -4.70 4.82 -8.88
CA ILE A 7 -4.69 4.12 -7.59
C ILE A 7 -4.73 5.16 -6.48
N TYR A 8 -5.71 5.06 -5.60
CA TYR A 8 -5.76 5.82 -4.36
C TYR A 8 -5.24 4.98 -3.20
N THR A 9 -4.30 5.54 -2.43
CA THR A 9 -3.77 4.95 -1.20
C THR A 9 -4.09 5.83 0.00
N GLU A 10 -4.11 5.26 1.21
CA GLU A 10 -4.39 6.02 2.42
C GLU A 10 -3.27 7.00 2.76
N GLY A 11 -2.02 6.52 2.72
CA GLY A 11 -0.83 7.25 3.10
C GLY A 11 0.27 7.32 2.05
N GLU A 12 1.29 8.14 2.35
CA GLU A 12 2.49 8.28 1.51
C GLU A 12 3.34 7.00 1.52
N SER A 13 3.38 6.28 2.64
CA SER A 13 4.11 5.00 2.76
C SER A 13 3.58 3.95 1.80
N ASP A 14 2.25 3.84 1.68
CA ASP A 14 1.59 2.90 0.77
C ASP A 14 1.90 3.25 -0.68
N LYS A 15 1.79 4.54 -1.04
CA LYS A 15 2.16 5.04 -2.36
C LYS A 15 3.61 4.69 -2.70
N ASN A 16 4.54 4.93 -1.78
CA ASN A 16 5.95 4.65 -1.97
C ASN A 16 6.18 3.15 -2.16
N PHE A 17 5.61 2.34 -1.29
CA PHE A 17 5.72 0.88 -1.37
C PHE A 17 5.21 0.33 -2.71
N LEU A 18 4.04 0.76 -3.15
CA LEU A 18 3.50 0.36 -4.45
C LEU A 18 4.40 0.80 -5.61
N SER A 19 4.96 2.01 -5.55
CA SER A 19 5.89 2.51 -6.57
C SER A 19 7.16 1.66 -6.62
N TRP A 20 7.66 1.19 -5.48
CA TRP A 20 8.83 0.29 -5.42
C TRP A 20 8.50 -1.10 -5.94
N CYS A 21 7.33 -1.64 -5.60
CA CYS A 21 6.87 -2.91 -6.17
C CYS A 21 6.81 -2.83 -7.70
N LEU A 22 6.20 -1.79 -8.26
CA LEU A 22 6.11 -1.60 -9.71
C LEU A 22 7.49 -1.42 -10.35
N ASP A 23 8.44 -0.74 -9.69
CA ASP A 23 9.81 -0.60 -10.20
C ASP A 23 10.55 -1.95 -10.23
N VAL A 24 10.40 -2.77 -9.20
CA VAL A 24 11.00 -4.12 -9.17
C VAL A 24 10.36 -5.01 -10.24
N TRP A 25 9.05 -4.95 -10.41
CA TRP A 25 8.30 -5.81 -11.34
C TRP A 25 8.25 -5.28 -12.78
N LYS A 26 8.86 -4.15 -13.10
CA LYS A 26 8.79 -3.50 -14.44
C LYS A 26 9.25 -4.37 -15.61
N ASN A 27 10.13 -5.35 -15.35
CA ASN A 27 10.61 -6.27 -16.36
C ASN A 27 9.64 -7.44 -16.63
N GLU A 28 8.57 -7.54 -15.85
CA GLU A 28 7.50 -8.49 -16.07
C GLU A 28 6.46 -7.85 -17.01
N ASP A 29 5.96 -8.60 -17.97
CA ASP A 29 5.19 -8.13 -19.13
C ASP A 29 3.95 -7.24 -18.88
N HIS A 30 3.57 -7.03 -17.61
CA HIS A 30 2.31 -6.35 -17.27
C HIS A 30 2.48 -5.16 -16.31
N PHE A 31 3.68 -4.91 -15.78
CA PHE A 31 3.90 -3.92 -14.72
C PHE A 31 4.73 -2.73 -15.18
N ASP A 32 4.38 -2.13 -16.33
CA ASP A 32 4.95 -0.82 -16.67
C ASP A 32 4.35 0.24 -15.74
N GLN A 33 5.19 0.86 -14.93
CA GLN A 33 4.81 1.95 -14.02
C GLN A 33 4.10 3.10 -14.76
N ALA A 34 4.36 3.27 -16.06
CA ALA A 34 3.69 4.27 -16.89
C ALA A 34 2.17 4.04 -17.02
N HIS A 35 1.69 2.85 -16.71
CA HIS A 35 0.26 2.51 -16.75
C HIS A 35 -0.50 2.88 -15.46
N PHE A 36 0.21 3.26 -14.41
CA PHE A 36 -0.37 3.55 -13.10
C PHE A 36 -0.01 4.95 -12.64
N ASP A 37 -1.00 5.66 -12.11
CA ASP A 37 -0.79 6.87 -11.31
C ASP A 37 -1.25 6.58 -9.88
N ILE A 38 -0.35 6.78 -8.92
CA ILE A 38 -0.61 6.48 -7.50
C ILE A 38 -0.70 7.79 -6.73
N ILE A 39 -1.83 8.03 -6.08
CA ILE A 39 -2.12 9.24 -5.30
C ILE A 39 -2.52 8.83 -3.88
N HIS A 40 -1.85 9.37 -2.88
CA HIS A 40 -2.29 9.22 -1.50
C HIS A 40 -3.31 10.29 -1.14
N VAL A 41 -4.32 9.92 -0.34
CA VAL A 41 -5.46 10.81 0.00
C VAL A 41 -5.32 11.53 1.34
N GLU A 42 -4.20 11.36 2.05
CA GLU A 42 -3.95 11.95 3.38
C GLU A 42 -5.05 11.62 4.40
N GLY A 43 -5.40 10.34 4.48
CA GLY A 43 -6.41 9.79 5.38
C GLY A 43 -7.70 9.35 4.66
N LYS A 44 -8.27 8.26 5.15
CA LYS A 44 -9.40 7.54 4.52
C LYS A 44 -10.62 8.41 4.23
N ASP A 45 -10.94 9.35 5.12
CA ASP A 45 -12.15 10.18 5.01
C ASP A 45 -12.11 11.15 3.83
N LYS A 46 -10.91 11.59 3.41
CA LYS A 46 -10.76 12.46 2.26
C LYS A 46 -11.17 11.79 0.94
N LEU A 47 -11.01 10.47 0.83
CA LEU A 47 -11.44 9.72 -0.35
C LEU A 47 -12.94 9.90 -0.63
N PHE A 48 -13.75 10.10 0.41
CA PHE A 48 -15.20 10.25 0.32
C PHE A 48 -15.65 11.70 0.18
N SER A 49 -14.72 12.64 -0.03
CA SER A 49 -15.10 14.02 -0.37
C SER A 49 -15.81 14.09 -1.72
N ASP A 50 -16.63 15.10 -1.91
CA ASP A 50 -17.40 15.27 -3.14
C ASP A 50 -16.51 15.41 -4.38
N GLU A 51 -15.32 15.99 -4.23
CA GLU A 51 -14.33 16.13 -5.30
C GLU A 51 -13.82 14.76 -5.78
N PHE A 52 -13.34 13.92 -4.83
CA PHE A 52 -12.84 12.58 -5.17
C PHE A 52 -13.94 11.68 -5.70
N CYS A 53 -15.12 11.70 -5.09
CA CYS A 53 -16.27 10.90 -5.52
C CYS A 53 -16.70 11.27 -6.95
N LYS A 54 -16.77 12.55 -7.32
CA LYS A 54 -17.06 12.98 -8.69
C LYS A 54 -16.00 12.52 -9.70
N ARG A 55 -14.72 12.60 -9.32
CA ARG A 55 -13.62 12.12 -10.17
C ARG A 55 -13.71 10.62 -10.41
N ILE A 56 -13.93 9.85 -9.33
CA ILE A 56 -14.11 8.40 -9.37
C ILE A 56 -15.31 8.02 -10.25
N GLU A 57 -16.46 8.66 -10.03
CA GLU A 57 -17.67 8.42 -10.83
C GLU A 57 -17.45 8.66 -12.32
N ASN A 58 -16.74 9.73 -12.67
CA ASN A 58 -16.40 10.03 -14.07
C ASN A 58 -15.50 8.97 -14.70
N ILE A 59 -14.58 8.38 -13.92
CA ILE A 59 -13.74 7.28 -14.38
C ILE A 59 -14.58 6.01 -14.58
N LEU A 60 -15.39 5.64 -13.60
CA LEU A 60 -16.25 4.45 -13.66
C LEU A 60 -17.27 4.51 -14.82
N LYS A 61 -17.77 5.70 -15.14
CA LYS A 61 -18.67 5.93 -16.28
C LYS A 61 -17.93 6.12 -17.62
N ASN A 62 -16.62 5.86 -17.69
CA ASN A 62 -15.77 6.06 -18.87
C ASN A 62 -15.77 7.49 -19.48
N LYS A 63 -16.13 8.48 -18.67
CA LYS A 63 -16.14 9.91 -19.07
C LYS A 63 -14.79 10.61 -18.90
N ASN A 64 -13.83 9.96 -18.19
CA ASN A 64 -12.50 10.50 -17.99
C ASN A 64 -11.61 10.20 -19.20
N GLN A 65 -10.82 11.19 -19.65
CA GLN A 65 -9.94 11.03 -20.82
C GLN A 65 -8.58 10.43 -20.45
N GLU A 66 -8.13 10.63 -19.22
CA GLU A 66 -6.80 10.25 -18.73
C GLU A 66 -6.80 8.84 -18.14
N TYR A 67 -7.85 8.49 -17.37
CA TYR A 67 -7.94 7.22 -16.66
C TYR A 67 -9.04 6.34 -17.23
N ARG A 68 -8.75 5.05 -17.37
CA ARG A 68 -9.72 4.00 -17.75
C ARG A 68 -10.36 3.33 -16.54
N GLN A 69 -9.62 3.27 -15.44
CA GLN A 69 -10.03 2.57 -14.21
C GLN A 69 -9.47 3.29 -13.00
N VAL A 70 -10.07 3.02 -11.83
CA VAL A 70 -9.65 3.52 -10.54
C VAL A 70 -9.67 2.39 -9.51
N CYS A 71 -8.63 2.30 -8.69
CA CYS A 71 -8.52 1.33 -7.62
C CYS A 71 -8.29 2.04 -6.28
N VAL A 72 -8.68 1.39 -5.19
CA VAL A 72 -8.42 1.81 -3.82
C VAL A 72 -7.57 0.74 -3.15
N ILE A 73 -6.44 1.12 -2.56
CA ILE A 73 -5.54 0.24 -1.81
C ILE A 73 -5.31 0.85 -0.44
N PHE A 74 -5.90 0.26 0.59
CA PHE A 74 -5.90 0.76 1.97
C PHE A 74 -5.48 -0.35 2.94
N ASP A 75 -5.31 0.01 4.21
CA ASP A 75 -5.11 -0.96 5.29
C ASP A 75 -6.47 -1.57 5.71
N ALA A 76 -6.50 -2.88 5.95
CA ALA A 76 -7.64 -3.52 6.60
C ALA A 76 -7.74 -3.11 8.08
N ASP A 77 -6.61 -2.79 8.68
CA ASP A 77 -6.41 -2.65 10.12
C ASP A 77 -6.67 -3.95 10.90
N ILE A 78 -6.26 -4.00 12.17
CA ILE A 78 -6.60 -5.13 13.04
C ILE A 78 -7.84 -4.81 13.86
N LYS A 79 -8.83 -5.67 13.75
CA LYS A 79 -10.04 -5.58 14.57
C LYS A 79 -9.68 -5.70 16.05
N LYS A 80 -10.11 -4.71 16.84
CA LYS A 80 -9.97 -4.73 18.30
C LYS A 80 -11.26 -5.27 18.91
N GLU A 81 -11.11 -6.16 19.88
CA GLU A 81 -12.25 -6.65 20.66
C GLU A 81 -12.94 -5.46 21.36
N ASN A 82 -14.26 -5.46 21.36
CA ASN A 82 -15.12 -4.48 22.05
C ASN A 82 -15.03 -3.02 21.55
N GLN A 83 -14.55 -2.77 20.33
CA GLN A 83 -14.66 -1.47 19.69
C GLN A 83 -15.47 -1.55 18.40
N GLU A 84 -16.54 -0.75 18.32
CA GLU A 84 -17.19 -0.46 17.04
C GLU A 84 -16.21 0.38 16.19
N SER A 85 -15.66 -0.24 15.16
CA SER A 85 -14.76 0.42 14.24
C SER A 85 -14.87 -0.21 12.86
N ASP A 86 -14.37 0.48 11.84
CA ASP A 86 -14.23 -0.06 10.49
C ASP A 86 -13.01 -1.00 10.33
N ALA A 87 -12.28 -1.27 11.41
CA ALA A 87 -11.11 -2.14 11.40
C ALA A 87 -11.48 -3.62 11.17
N GLY A 88 -10.60 -4.33 10.49
CA GLY A 88 -10.77 -5.69 10.02
C GLY A 88 -11.21 -5.75 8.55
N PHE A 89 -10.74 -6.76 7.84
CA PHE A 89 -10.92 -6.88 6.39
C PHE A 89 -12.38 -6.70 5.94
N ASP A 90 -13.30 -7.50 6.51
CA ASP A 90 -14.72 -7.45 6.11
C ASP A 90 -15.36 -6.10 6.47
N ASN A 91 -15.05 -5.56 7.64
CA ASN A 91 -15.59 -4.29 8.12
C ASN A 91 -15.09 -3.14 7.24
N LYS A 92 -13.80 -3.10 6.93
CA LYS A 92 -13.18 -2.06 6.09
C LYS A 92 -13.75 -2.12 4.67
N LEU A 93 -13.84 -3.30 4.09
CA LEU A 93 -14.41 -3.48 2.75
C LEU A 93 -15.86 -3.01 2.69
N LYS A 94 -16.66 -3.38 3.68
CA LYS A 94 -18.06 -2.93 3.82
C LYS A 94 -18.13 -1.42 3.98
N HIS A 95 -17.34 -0.84 4.89
CA HIS A 95 -17.30 0.60 5.15
C HIS A 95 -16.99 1.41 3.89
N ILE A 96 -15.95 1.05 3.14
CA ILE A 96 -15.57 1.74 1.89
C ILE A 96 -16.73 1.73 0.91
N ARG A 97 -17.36 0.58 0.68
CA ARG A 97 -18.49 0.45 -0.26
C ARG A 97 -19.72 1.24 0.18
N GLU A 98 -20.05 1.20 1.47
CA GLU A 98 -21.17 1.97 2.03
C GLU A 98 -20.94 3.47 1.89
N LYS A 99 -19.72 3.97 2.19
CA LYS A 99 -19.38 5.37 2.02
C LYS A 99 -19.50 5.86 0.57
N PHE A 100 -19.04 5.07 -0.40
CA PHE A 100 -19.26 5.40 -1.81
C PHE A 100 -20.75 5.37 -2.19
N LYS A 101 -21.51 4.42 -1.68
CA LYS A 101 -22.95 4.32 -1.93
C LYS A 101 -23.72 5.51 -1.34
N GLU A 102 -23.36 5.99 -0.15
CA GLU A 102 -23.90 7.22 0.46
C GLU A 102 -23.68 8.45 -0.45
N LYS A 103 -22.59 8.45 -1.24
CA LYS A 103 -22.25 9.48 -2.23
C LYS A 103 -22.84 9.23 -3.63
N GLY A 104 -23.69 8.22 -3.77
CA GLY A 104 -24.33 7.87 -5.05
C GLY A 104 -23.44 7.11 -6.04
N THR A 105 -22.30 6.58 -5.59
CA THR A 105 -21.37 5.81 -6.41
C THR A 105 -21.39 4.34 -6.00
N ASP A 106 -21.71 3.44 -6.93
CA ASP A 106 -21.55 1.99 -6.71
C ASP A 106 -20.13 1.58 -7.08
N PHE A 107 -19.24 1.55 -6.08
CA PHE A 107 -17.83 1.25 -6.28
C PHE A 107 -17.60 -0.27 -6.31
N PRO A 108 -16.99 -0.83 -7.39
CA PRO A 108 -16.81 -2.26 -7.54
C PRO A 108 -15.87 -2.84 -6.47
N LYS A 109 -16.29 -3.96 -5.86
CA LYS A 109 -15.46 -4.68 -4.88
C LYS A 109 -14.10 -5.08 -5.46
N GLU A 110 -14.07 -5.47 -6.72
CA GLU A 110 -12.91 -5.94 -7.47
C GLU A 110 -11.85 -4.84 -7.69
N GLN A 111 -12.20 -3.59 -7.42
CA GLN A 111 -11.30 -2.43 -7.50
C GLN A 111 -10.78 -1.99 -6.11
N ILE A 112 -11.05 -2.77 -5.06
CA ILE A 112 -10.56 -2.54 -3.71
C ILE A 112 -9.55 -3.63 -3.34
N PHE A 113 -8.39 -3.23 -2.86
CA PHE A 113 -7.41 -4.09 -2.21
C PHE A 113 -7.16 -3.59 -0.79
N LEU A 114 -7.12 -4.49 0.16
CA LEU A 114 -6.80 -4.18 1.54
C LEU A 114 -5.54 -4.93 1.97
N PHE A 115 -4.55 -4.18 2.48
CA PHE A 115 -3.36 -4.79 3.08
C PHE A 115 -3.76 -5.62 4.33
N PRO A 116 -3.03 -6.74 4.59
CA PRO A 116 -1.78 -7.17 3.95
C PRO A 116 -1.98 -7.95 2.64
N ASN A 117 -3.09 -8.68 2.44
CA ASN A 117 -3.22 -9.68 1.37
C ASN A 117 -4.61 -9.75 0.74
N ASN A 118 -5.46 -8.76 0.97
CA ASN A 118 -6.85 -8.69 0.51
C ASN A 118 -7.77 -9.80 1.06
N GLN A 119 -7.45 -10.30 2.25
CA GLN A 119 -8.21 -11.37 2.91
C GLN A 119 -8.16 -11.26 4.44
N ASP A 120 -6.99 -11.01 5.00
CA ASP A 120 -6.76 -10.99 6.43
C ASP A 120 -6.77 -9.56 6.99
N ASP A 121 -6.99 -9.46 8.29
CA ASP A 121 -6.82 -8.22 9.05
C ASP A 121 -5.34 -7.84 9.11
N GLY A 122 -5.05 -6.54 9.03
CA GLY A 122 -3.68 -6.01 9.13
C GLY A 122 -3.48 -4.74 8.35
N ASP A 123 -2.23 -4.40 8.15
CA ASP A 123 -1.76 -3.15 7.55
C ASP A 123 -0.55 -3.41 6.65
N LEU A 124 -0.04 -2.34 6.01
CA LEU A 124 1.18 -2.43 5.21
C LEU A 124 2.37 -2.93 6.06
N GLU A 125 2.47 -2.50 7.33
CA GLU A 125 3.53 -2.94 8.23
C GLU A 125 3.48 -4.45 8.49
N THR A 126 2.29 -5.03 8.54
CA THR A 126 2.11 -6.50 8.63
C THR A 126 2.76 -7.20 7.44
N LEU A 127 2.48 -6.74 6.23
CA LEU A 127 3.06 -7.30 5.00
C LEU A 127 4.58 -7.11 4.95
N LEU A 128 5.08 -5.92 5.31
CA LEU A 128 6.51 -5.61 5.28
C LEU A 128 7.31 -6.46 6.27
N LEU A 129 6.76 -6.76 7.44
CA LEU A 129 7.39 -7.67 8.40
C LEU A 129 7.39 -9.11 7.89
N GLU A 130 6.35 -9.54 7.17
CA GLU A 130 6.27 -10.86 6.57
C GLU A 130 7.28 -11.08 5.44
N ILE A 131 7.61 -10.02 4.69
CA ILE A 131 8.57 -10.08 3.58
C ILE A 131 9.98 -9.58 3.97
N ALA A 132 10.25 -9.38 5.25
CA ALA A 132 11.57 -9.05 5.76
C ALA A 132 12.52 -10.26 5.60
N LYS A 133 13.73 -10.02 5.05
CA LYS A 133 14.67 -11.12 4.73
C LYS A 133 15.47 -11.61 5.92
N HIS A 134 15.61 -10.79 6.96
CA HIS A 134 16.45 -11.07 8.13
C HIS A 134 15.58 -11.29 9.37
N ASP A 135 14.89 -12.41 9.42
CA ASP A 135 13.94 -12.77 10.47
C ASP A 135 14.58 -12.90 11.87
N GLU A 136 15.89 -13.16 11.95
CA GLU A 136 16.63 -13.21 13.19
C GLU A 136 16.56 -11.91 14.00
N PHE A 137 16.54 -10.73 13.33
CA PHE A 137 16.36 -9.45 14.01
C PHE A 137 14.93 -9.28 14.53
N LEU A 138 13.93 -9.77 13.78
CA LEU A 138 12.54 -9.75 14.19
C LEU A 138 12.33 -10.62 15.44
N LYS A 139 12.95 -11.80 15.49
CA LYS A 139 12.91 -12.70 16.66
C LYS A 139 13.50 -12.08 17.92
N CYS A 140 14.57 -11.27 17.79
CA CYS A 140 15.09 -10.50 18.91
C CYS A 140 14.04 -9.53 19.48
N PHE A 141 13.31 -8.83 18.62
CA PHE A 141 12.26 -7.91 19.02
C PHE A 141 11.05 -8.65 19.64
N GLU A 142 10.65 -9.77 19.06
CA GLU A 142 9.61 -10.64 19.62
C GLU A 142 9.97 -11.13 21.00
N SER A 143 11.21 -11.61 21.20
CA SER A 143 11.71 -12.03 22.52
C SER A 143 11.69 -10.89 23.55
N TYR A 144 12.02 -9.67 23.14
CA TYR A 144 11.87 -8.49 23.98
C TYR A 144 10.40 -8.25 24.38
N LEU A 145 9.47 -8.33 23.43
CA LEU A 145 8.04 -8.17 23.70
C LEU A 145 7.51 -9.24 24.65
N GLU A 146 7.93 -10.49 24.49
CA GLU A 146 7.57 -11.58 25.41
C GLU A 146 8.09 -11.31 26.81
N CYS A 147 9.35 -10.85 26.91
CA CYS A 147 9.92 -10.45 28.19
C CYS A 147 9.10 -9.33 28.86
N ILE A 148 8.68 -8.30 28.13
CA ILE A 148 7.86 -7.22 28.66
C ILE A 148 6.50 -7.73 29.12
N LYS A 149 5.83 -8.56 28.31
CA LYS A 149 4.51 -9.14 28.65
C LYS A 149 4.55 -10.01 29.91
N SER A 150 5.70 -10.62 30.23
CA SER A 150 5.89 -11.42 31.42
C SER A 150 6.06 -10.62 32.72
N LYS A 151 6.18 -9.27 32.63
CA LYS A 151 6.36 -8.42 33.81
C LYS A 151 5.01 -7.98 34.37
N GLU A 152 4.92 -7.85 35.67
CA GLU A 152 3.78 -7.22 36.34
C GLU A 152 3.80 -5.70 36.08
N HIS A 153 2.62 -5.08 35.99
CA HIS A 153 2.44 -3.63 35.88
C HIS A 153 3.06 -2.99 34.61
N HIS A 154 2.92 -3.65 33.48
CA HIS A 154 3.31 -3.02 32.20
C HIS A 154 2.10 -2.37 31.50
N GLU A 155 2.34 -1.25 30.85
CA GLU A 155 1.38 -0.65 29.92
C GLU A 155 1.52 -1.30 28.54
N PRO A 156 0.41 -1.57 27.82
CA PRO A 156 0.47 -2.14 26.48
C PRO A 156 1.27 -1.26 25.53
N ILE A 157 2.23 -1.84 24.82
CA ILE A 157 2.97 -1.14 23.78
C ILE A 157 2.01 -0.88 22.61
N LYS A 158 1.83 0.39 22.28
CA LYS A 158 1.02 0.81 21.12
C LYS A 158 1.84 0.66 19.83
N ASN A 159 1.15 0.38 18.72
CA ASN A 159 1.76 0.31 17.39
C ASN A 159 2.95 -0.66 17.29
N ILE A 160 2.82 -1.85 17.89
CA ILE A 160 3.92 -2.83 17.98
C ILE A 160 4.51 -3.15 16.60
N ARG A 161 3.69 -3.44 15.58
CA ARG A 161 4.18 -3.78 14.24
C ARG A 161 4.98 -2.64 13.62
N LYS A 162 4.50 -1.44 13.75
CA LYS A 162 5.18 -0.23 13.26
C LYS A 162 6.52 -0.03 13.96
N ASN A 163 6.55 -0.16 15.27
CA ASN A 163 7.78 -0.05 16.05
C ASN A 163 8.78 -1.17 15.69
N MET A 164 8.28 -2.39 15.50
CA MET A 164 9.08 -3.54 15.08
C MET A 164 9.67 -3.33 13.67
N LEU A 165 8.88 -2.86 12.72
CA LEU A 165 9.35 -2.52 11.37
C LEU A 165 10.42 -1.41 11.41
N TYR A 166 10.21 -0.38 12.22
CA TYR A 166 11.20 0.70 12.34
C TYR A 166 12.50 0.22 12.97
N ALA A 167 12.43 -0.57 14.05
CA ALA A 167 13.61 -1.14 14.67
C ALA A 167 14.35 -2.06 13.68
N TYR A 168 13.63 -2.86 12.90
CA TYR A 168 14.20 -3.69 11.84
C TYR A 168 14.93 -2.85 10.79
N LEU A 169 14.28 -1.83 10.25
CA LEU A 169 14.88 -0.97 9.22
C LEU A 169 16.03 -0.11 9.76
N GLU A 170 15.98 0.29 11.03
CA GLU A 170 17.02 1.11 11.68
C GLU A 170 18.34 0.37 11.77
N VAL A 171 18.33 -0.95 12.00
CA VAL A 171 19.54 -1.80 11.98
C VAL A 171 20.31 -1.68 10.65
N PHE A 172 19.59 -1.40 9.56
CA PHE A 172 20.15 -1.24 8.22
C PHE A 172 20.24 0.22 7.76
N GLU A 173 19.97 1.19 8.63
CA GLU A 173 19.93 2.63 8.33
C GLU A 173 18.87 3.01 7.27
N LEU A 174 17.79 2.22 7.17
CA LEU A 174 16.75 2.34 6.14
C LEU A 174 15.41 2.87 6.68
N GLN A 175 15.32 3.26 7.95
CA GLN A 175 14.09 3.73 8.58
C GLN A 175 13.44 4.91 7.85
N LYS A 176 14.22 5.71 7.10
CA LYS A 176 13.71 6.86 6.34
C LYS A 176 12.68 6.49 5.26
N PHE A 177 12.67 5.23 4.79
CA PHE A 177 11.73 4.77 3.76
C PHE A 177 10.29 4.71 4.26
N PHE A 178 10.10 4.51 5.57
CA PHE A 178 8.79 4.36 6.19
C PHE A 178 8.57 5.30 7.38
N GLN A 179 9.43 6.30 7.58
CA GLN A 179 9.28 7.25 8.68
C GLN A 179 8.02 8.09 8.56
N TYR A 180 7.24 8.11 9.63
CA TYR A 180 6.20 9.11 9.82
C TYR A 180 6.84 10.48 10.04
N LYS A 181 6.37 11.48 9.30
CA LYS A 181 6.69 12.87 9.61
C LYS A 181 5.85 13.33 10.79
N TRP A 182 6.43 13.37 11.97
CA TRP A 182 5.94 14.18 13.08
C TRP A 182 6.24 15.67 12.88
N ASP A 183 6.97 16.01 11.84
CA ASP A 183 7.45 17.36 11.59
C ASP A 183 6.43 18.14 10.76
N THR A 184 5.70 19.04 11.43
CA THR A 184 4.75 20.00 10.84
C THR A 184 5.43 21.13 10.07
N ASN A 185 6.76 21.20 10.02
CA ASN A 185 7.51 22.21 9.29
C ASN A 185 7.62 21.91 7.79
N ASN A 186 7.12 22.83 7.01
CA ASN A 186 6.88 22.87 5.56
C ASN A 186 8.07 22.62 4.60
N LYS A 187 9.12 21.92 4.96
CA LYS A 187 10.16 21.47 4.02
C LYS A 187 9.80 20.14 3.34
N LYS A 188 8.57 20.05 2.87
CA LYS A 188 7.97 18.80 2.36
C LYS A 188 8.65 18.24 1.11
N GLN A 189 9.24 19.05 0.25
CA GLN A 189 9.77 18.60 -1.05
C GLN A 189 11.16 17.94 -0.97
N GLU A 190 11.99 18.26 0.02
CA GLU A 190 13.33 17.67 0.12
C GLU A 190 13.35 16.24 0.65
N LYS A 191 12.33 15.84 1.39
CA LYS A 191 12.23 14.50 2.03
C LYS A 191 11.49 13.46 1.18
N CYS A 192 10.94 13.83 0.04
CA CYS A 192 10.26 12.88 -0.83
C CYS A 192 11.28 11.93 -1.49
N LEU A 193 11.11 10.63 -1.30
CA LEU A 193 12.02 9.59 -1.82
C LEU A 193 11.82 9.32 -3.30
N ILE A 194 10.63 9.57 -3.80
CA ILE A 194 10.26 9.40 -5.20
C ILE A 194 9.96 10.76 -5.84
N ASP A 195 10.12 10.84 -7.15
CA ASP A 195 9.74 12.03 -7.94
C ASP A 195 8.23 12.02 -8.28
N ASP A 196 7.76 13.04 -8.98
CA ASP A 196 6.36 13.17 -9.39
C ASP A 196 5.90 12.05 -10.33
N LYS A 197 6.85 11.33 -10.94
CA LYS A 197 6.60 10.16 -11.80
C LYS A 197 6.67 8.83 -11.07
N GLY A 198 6.83 8.84 -9.74
CA GLY A 198 6.95 7.66 -8.90
C GLY A 198 8.33 6.97 -8.96
N LYS A 199 9.35 7.59 -9.56
CA LYS A 199 10.70 7.03 -9.64
C LYS A 199 11.53 7.43 -8.42
N ILE A 200 12.40 6.51 -7.98
CA ILE A 200 13.36 6.79 -6.91
C ILE A 200 14.29 7.93 -7.36
N LYS A 201 14.41 8.95 -6.53
CA LYS A 201 15.33 10.05 -6.78
C LYS A 201 16.77 9.55 -6.75
N GLU A 202 17.61 10.08 -7.65
CA GLU A 202 19.02 9.67 -7.83
C GLU A 202 19.79 9.61 -6.51
N LYS A 203 19.61 10.61 -5.65
CA LYS A 203 20.26 10.72 -4.34
C LYS A 203 19.88 9.59 -3.35
N ASN A 204 18.84 8.82 -3.62
CA ASN A 204 18.35 7.75 -2.76
C ASN A 204 18.56 6.35 -3.38
N LYS A 205 19.23 6.26 -4.53
CA LYS A 205 19.38 4.98 -5.23
C LYS A 205 20.18 3.96 -4.45
N GLU A 206 21.26 4.35 -3.83
CA GLU A 206 22.11 3.44 -3.07
C GLU A 206 21.35 2.81 -1.91
N GLU A 207 20.63 3.62 -1.15
CA GLU A 207 19.82 3.09 -0.04
C GLU A 207 18.62 2.29 -0.54
N TYR A 208 18.10 2.61 -1.72
CA TYR A 208 17.04 1.81 -2.33
C TYR A 208 17.54 0.42 -2.74
N GLU A 209 18.77 0.30 -3.26
CA GLU A 209 19.38 -1.02 -3.50
C GLU A 209 19.53 -1.81 -2.19
N LYS A 210 19.99 -1.17 -1.12
CA LYS A 210 20.02 -1.79 0.22
C LYS A 210 18.63 -2.22 0.69
N LEU A 211 17.58 -1.42 0.44
CA LEU A 211 16.20 -1.79 0.80
C LEU A 211 15.78 -3.10 0.13
N LYS A 212 16.16 -3.31 -1.14
CA LYS A 212 15.87 -4.57 -1.86
C LYS A 212 16.64 -5.78 -1.31
N GLU A 213 17.76 -5.55 -0.62
CA GLU A 213 18.50 -6.62 0.07
C GLU A 213 17.84 -7.01 1.39
N VAL A 214 17.07 -6.10 2.02
CA VAL A 214 16.45 -6.24 3.34
C VAL A 214 14.98 -6.63 3.26
N ILE A 215 14.27 -6.17 2.22
CA ILE A 215 12.85 -6.46 1.95
C ILE A 215 12.77 -7.32 0.68
N ASP A 216 12.03 -8.43 0.75
CA ASP A 216 11.84 -9.35 -0.38
C ASP A 216 10.66 -8.94 -1.26
N PHE A 217 10.91 -8.06 -2.24
CA PHE A 217 9.91 -7.65 -3.22
C PHE A 217 9.46 -8.76 -4.19
N ASN A 218 10.06 -9.95 -4.12
CA ASN A 218 9.68 -11.13 -4.90
C ASN A 218 9.02 -12.21 -4.03
N SER A 219 8.74 -11.91 -2.77
CA SER A 219 8.08 -12.83 -1.85
C SER A 219 6.73 -13.31 -2.39
N LYS A 220 6.39 -14.56 -2.06
CA LYS A 220 5.06 -15.13 -2.36
C LYS A 220 3.93 -14.38 -1.66
N SER A 221 4.18 -13.72 -0.53
CA SER A 221 3.21 -12.90 0.19
C SER A 221 2.76 -11.67 -0.63
N LEU A 222 3.52 -11.30 -1.66
CA LEU A 222 3.14 -10.23 -2.61
C LEU A 222 2.27 -10.72 -3.78
N ILE A 223 2.05 -12.03 -3.93
CA ILE A 223 1.23 -12.59 -5.02
C ILE A 223 -0.19 -12.01 -5.05
N PRO A 224 -0.90 -11.85 -3.91
CA PRO A 224 -2.23 -11.24 -3.92
C PRO A 224 -2.24 -9.82 -4.49
N LEU A 225 -1.29 -8.98 -4.08
CA LEU A 225 -1.13 -7.62 -4.58
C LEU A 225 -0.77 -7.60 -6.08
N LYS A 226 0.14 -8.47 -6.48
CA LYS A 226 0.57 -8.60 -7.88
C LYS A 226 -0.57 -9.05 -8.78
N ASN A 227 -1.35 -10.03 -8.35
CA ASN A 227 -2.55 -10.48 -9.07
C ASN A 227 -3.61 -9.39 -9.16
N PHE A 228 -3.81 -8.63 -8.08
CA PHE A 228 -4.74 -7.51 -8.08
C PHE A 228 -4.31 -6.43 -9.08
N LEU A 229 -3.08 -5.95 -9.01
CA LEU A 229 -2.57 -4.94 -9.95
C LEU A 229 -2.54 -5.45 -11.40
N GLY A 230 -2.23 -6.72 -11.61
CA GLY A 230 -2.20 -7.35 -12.92
C GLY A 230 -3.54 -7.34 -13.67
N GLN A 231 -4.67 -7.27 -12.96
CA GLN A 231 -6.00 -7.14 -13.57
C GLN A 231 -6.17 -5.78 -14.27
N PHE A 232 -5.40 -4.78 -13.86
CA PHE A 232 -5.47 -3.39 -14.32
C PHE A 232 -4.30 -2.98 -15.20
N ALA A 233 -3.29 -3.85 -15.34
CA ALA A 233 -2.24 -3.66 -16.33
C ALA A 233 -2.80 -3.78 -17.74
N GLU A 234 -2.17 -3.15 -18.74
CA GLU A 234 -2.64 -3.29 -20.11
C GLU A 234 -2.62 -4.75 -20.56
N ASN A 235 -3.79 -5.31 -20.85
CA ASN A 235 -3.89 -6.56 -21.58
C ASN A 235 -3.30 -6.32 -22.98
N LYS A 236 -2.07 -6.76 -23.22
CA LYS A 236 -1.66 -7.12 -24.58
C LYS A 236 -2.71 -8.10 -25.05
N GLN A 237 -3.47 -7.74 -26.10
CA GLN A 237 -4.55 -8.50 -26.68
C GLN A 237 -4.22 -9.99 -26.61
N LYS A 238 -5.15 -10.78 -26.04
CA LYS A 238 -5.17 -12.23 -26.26
C LYS A 238 -5.11 -12.43 -27.76
N THR A 239 -3.94 -12.70 -28.28
CA THR A 239 -3.75 -13.20 -29.64
C THR A 239 -4.56 -14.48 -29.67
N LYS A 240 -5.75 -14.42 -30.27
CA LYS A 240 -6.53 -15.62 -30.55
C LYS A 240 -5.61 -16.50 -31.38
N LEU A 241 -5.00 -17.50 -30.77
CA LEU A 241 -4.49 -18.66 -31.46
C LEU A 241 -5.70 -19.23 -32.21
N LYS A 242 -5.81 -18.88 -33.49
CA LYS A 242 -6.61 -19.64 -34.44
C LYS A 242 -5.88 -20.97 -34.57
N ILE A 243 -6.37 -21.97 -33.86
CA ILE A 243 -6.05 -23.37 -34.13
C ILE A 243 -6.73 -23.67 -35.47
N PHE A 244 -5.91 -23.83 -36.49
CA PHE A 244 -6.31 -24.45 -37.75
C PHE A 244 -6.26 -25.97 -37.58
#